data_aaa95c177048792f9b9c6b335d36e203
#
_entry.id   aaa95c177048792f9b9c6b335d36e203
#
_cell.length_a   1.000
_cell.length_b   1.000
_cell.length_c   1.000
_cell.angle_alpha   90.00
_cell.angle_beta   90.00
_cell.angle_gamma   90.00
#
_symmetry.space_group_name_H-M   'P 1'
#
loop_
_entity.id
_entity.type
_entity.pdbx_description
1 polymer ?
#
loop_
_entity_poly.entity_id
_entity_poly.type
_entity_poly.pdbx_seq_one_letter_code
_entity_poly.pdbx_strand_id
1 'polypeptide(L)'
;MKKSIYPSTATLLSLFCLCAAAQTVTPLKGQSPQTTQQDISACQALAGSGASASTDDPKSGGRVRGAAAGAAAGAAVAGARGNQHEEVYDRMSDDAKQQYRQNQAKDAAAAGMVVGGSRQRQDRRQDRAEASQQNSAAASTYSTCMQQRGYQVAP
;
A
#
# COMPACT_ATOMS: atom_id res chain seq x y z
N MET A 1 36.27 20.56 26.68
CA MET A 1 36.04 20.92 25.28
C MET A 1 34.67 20.40 24.88
N LYS A 2 33.65 21.28 24.88
CA LYS A 2 32.24 20.95 24.54
C LYS A 2 32.07 21.12 23.05
N LYS A 3 31.88 20.03 22.28
CA LYS A 3 31.53 20.07 20.84
C LYS A 3 30.04 20.40 20.71
N SER A 4 29.75 21.58 20.24
CA SER A 4 28.44 22.05 19.85
C SER A 4 28.01 21.31 18.56
N ILE A 5 26.98 20.47 18.65
CA ILE A 5 26.37 19.82 17.51
C ILE A 5 25.25 20.73 17.02
N TYR A 6 25.45 21.35 15.85
CA TYR A 6 24.48 22.24 15.21
C TYR A 6 23.31 21.42 14.65
N PRO A 7 22.06 21.86 14.80
CA PRO A 7 20.90 21.22 14.20
C PRO A 7 20.70 21.71 12.77
N SER A 8 21.48 21.16 11.83
CA SER A 8 21.34 21.52 10.39
C SER A 8 20.38 20.63 9.61
N THR A 9 19.60 19.79 10.27
CA THR A 9 18.71 18.82 9.61
C THR A 9 17.25 19.27 9.47
N ALA A 10 16.88 20.44 10.00
CA ALA A 10 15.47 20.88 10.02
C ALA A 10 15.01 21.60 8.73
N THR A 11 15.94 22.04 7.85
CA THR A 11 15.60 22.88 6.69
C THR A 11 15.35 22.12 5.39
N LEU A 12 15.62 20.82 5.33
CA LEU A 12 15.47 20.03 4.10
C LEU A 12 14.08 19.37 3.90
N LEU A 13 13.23 19.40 4.92
CA LEU A 13 11.90 18.78 4.84
C LEU A 13 10.80 19.66 4.23
N SER A 14 11.08 20.98 4.01
CA SER A 14 10.03 21.92 3.58
C SER A 14 9.87 22.04 2.06
N LEU A 15 10.68 21.36 1.26
CA LEU A 15 10.69 21.56 -0.20
C LEU A 15 9.90 20.51 -1.00
N PHE A 16 9.28 19.52 -0.34
CA PHE A 16 8.61 18.42 -1.05
C PHE A 16 7.09 18.55 -1.21
N CYS A 17 6.49 19.69 -0.85
CA CYS A 17 5.03 19.84 -0.82
C CYS A 17 4.43 20.69 -1.97
N LEU A 18 5.09 20.83 -3.13
CA LEU A 18 4.64 21.74 -4.20
C LEU A 18 4.33 21.07 -5.54
N CYS A 19 3.87 19.82 -5.54
CA CYS A 19 3.23 19.24 -6.71
C CYS A 19 1.73 18.99 -6.45
N ALA A 20 1.04 19.92 -5.81
CA ALA A 20 -0.40 20.05 -5.99
C ALA A 20 -0.60 20.60 -7.41
N ALA A 21 -1.18 19.79 -8.31
CA ALA A 21 -1.65 20.29 -9.59
C ALA A 21 -2.53 21.52 -9.30
N ALA A 22 -2.00 22.70 -9.57
CA ALA A 22 -2.70 23.96 -9.34
C ALA A 22 -3.78 24.07 -10.42
N GLN A 23 -4.96 23.52 -10.14
CA GLN A 23 -6.13 23.75 -10.98
C GLN A 23 -6.49 25.22 -10.91
N THR A 24 -6.45 25.89 -12.05
CA THR A 24 -6.80 27.31 -12.13
C THR A 24 -8.30 27.45 -12.15
N VAL A 25 -8.86 28.11 -11.14
CA VAL A 25 -10.29 28.41 -11.03
C VAL A 25 -10.55 29.84 -11.45
N THR A 26 -11.29 30.04 -12.55
CA THR A 26 -11.63 31.36 -13.08
C THR A 26 -13.11 31.64 -12.86
N PRO A 27 -13.52 32.71 -12.13
CA PRO A 27 -14.89 33.09 -11.95
C PRO A 27 -15.48 33.70 -13.24
N LEU A 28 -16.58 33.15 -13.75
CA LEU A 28 -17.25 33.62 -14.97
C LEU A 28 -18.29 34.70 -14.68
N LYS A 29 -18.75 34.81 -13.43
CA LYS A 29 -19.84 35.71 -13.04
C LYS A 29 -19.39 36.86 -12.12
N GLY A 30 -18.08 37.12 -12.04
CA GLY A 30 -17.53 38.20 -11.22
C GLY A 30 -17.67 37.96 -9.70
N GLN A 31 -17.64 36.71 -9.25
CA GLN A 31 -17.70 36.34 -7.84
C GLN A 31 -16.53 36.96 -7.07
N SER A 32 -16.79 37.35 -5.80
CA SER A 32 -15.76 37.88 -4.94
C SER A 32 -14.72 36.79 -4.55
N PRO A 33 -13.48 37.16 -4.21
CA PRO A 33 -12.47 36.19 -3.76
C PRO A 33 -12.91 35.37 -2.55
N GLN A 34 -13.68 35.96 -1.62
CA GLN A 34 -14.21 35.25 -0.45
C GLN A 34 -15.24 34.19 -0.85
N THR A 35 -16.17 34.55 -1.74
CA THR A 35 -17.17 33.61 -2.28
C THR A 35 -16.49 32.46 -3.03
N THR A 36 -15.46 32.78 -3.82
CA THR A 36 -14.69 31.78 -4.55
C THR A 36 -14.03 30.78 -3.60
N GLN A 37 -13.43 31.23 -2.49
CA GLN A 37 -12.81 30.35 -1.49
C GLN A 37 -13.86 29.46 -0.79
N GLN A 38 -15.03 29.99 -0.46
CA GLN A 38 -16.12 29.20 0.14
C GLN A 38 -16.62 28.14 -0.84
N ASP A 39 -16.79 28.48 -2.11
CA ASP A 39 -17.23 27.56 -3.15
C ASP A 39 -16.19 26.44 -3.41
N ILE A 40 -14.91 26.80 -3.45
CA ILE A 40 -13.81 25.83 -3.55
C ILE A 40 -13.86 24.84 -2.39
N SER A 41 -13.94 25.33 -1.15
CA SER A 41 -13.96 24.46 0.03
C SER A 41 -15.18 23.55 0.07
N ALA A 42 -16.34 24.06 -0.32
CA ALA A 42 -17.56 23.26 -0.39
C ALA A 42 -17.49 22.17 -1.47
N CYS A 43 -16.95 22.49 -2.67
CA CYS A 43 -16.80 21.52 -3.74
C CYS A 43 -15.69 20.49 -3.44
N GLN A 44 -14.62 20.89 -2.73
CA GLN A 44 -13.60 19.94 -2.23
C GLN A 44 -14.19 18.98 -1.19
N ALA A 45 -15.04 19.45 -0.29
CA ALA A 45 -15.71 18.58 0.68
C ALA A 45 -16.60 17.54 0.00
N LEU A 46 -17.34 17.92 -1.05
CA LEU A 46 -18.15 17.00 -1.86
C LEU A 46 -17.28 15.98 -2.61
N ALA A 47 -16.19 16.42 -3.21
CA ALA A 47 -15.25 15.54 -3.90
C ALA A 47 -14.55 14.57 -2.93
N GLY A 48 -14.19 15.05 -1.73
CA GLY A 48 -13.56 14.23 -0.69
C GLY A 48 -14.50 13.24 -0.02
N SER A 49 -15.79 13.54 0.10
CA SER A 49 -16.76 12.60 0.68
C SER A 49 -17.03 11.39 -0.21
N GLY A 50 -16.84 11.52 -1.52
CA GLY A 50 -16.93 10.41 -2.48
C GLY A 50 -15.68 9.52 -2.50
N ALA A 51 -14.54 10.07 -2.12
CA ALA A 51 -13.30 9.33 -1.90
C ALA A 51 -13.31 8.82 -0.45
N SER A 52 -14.09 7.76 -0.17
CA SER A 52 -13.98 7.05 1.10
C SER A 52 -12.52 6.72 1.33
N ALA A 53 -11.95 7.29 2.39
CA ALA A 53 -10.60 7.01 2.81
C ALA A 53 -10.47 5.49 2.94
N SER A 54 -9.89 4.85 1.94
CA SER A 54 -9.33 3.53 2.11
C SER A 54 -8.29 3.71 3.21
N THR A 55 -8.62 3.35 4.44
CA THR A 55 -7.64 3.17 5.49
C THR A 55 -6.71 2.06 5.00
N ASP A 56 -5.72 2.45 4.21
CA ASP A 56 -4.64 1.59 3.77
C ASP A 56 -3.87 1.19 5.02
N ASP A 57 -4.35 0.10 5.62
CA ASP A 57 -3.50 -0.68 6.50
C ASP A 57 -2.28 -1.08 5.66
N PRO A 58 -1.08 -0.64 6.02
CA PRO A 58 0.09 -0.88 5.18
C PRO A 58 0.24 -2.39 5.00
N LYS A 59 -0.05 -2.90 3.82
CA LYS A 59 0.08 -4.32 3.42
C LYS A 59 1.57 -4.70 3.40
N SER A 60 2.24 -4.46 4.54
CA SER A 60 3.63 -4.81 4.79
C SER A 60 3.70 -6.27 5.26
N GLY A 61 4.83 -6.93 4.99
CA GLY A 61 5.07 -8.28 5.50
C GLY A 61 4.60 -9.43 4.61
N GLY A 62 4.19 -9.20 3.35
CA GLY A 62 3.78 -10.28 2.44
C GLY A 62 4.83 -11.36 2.27
N ARG A 63 6.12 -11.01 2.28
CA ARG A 63 7.22 -11.99 2.26
C ARG A 63 7.31 -12.80 3.54
N VAL A 64 7.13 -12.17 4.70
CA VAL A 64 7.17 -12.83 6.00
C VAL A 64 5.96 -13.77 6.16
N ARG A 65 4.76 -13.30 5.81
CA ARG A 65 3.54 -14.13 5.82
C ARG A 65 3.66 -15.30 4.85
N GLY A 66 4.23 -15.05 3.65
CA GLY A 66 4.48 -16.09 2.65
C GLY A 66 5.49 -17.10 3.14
N ALA A 67 6.57 -16.67 3.80
CA ALA A 67 7.57 -17.57 4.38
C ALA A 67 6.98 -18.42 5.49
N ALA A 68 6.20 -17.83 6.39
CA ALA A 68 5.56 -18.54 7.49
C ALA A 68 4.57 -19.60 6.98
N ALA A 69 3.72 -19.21 6.02
CA ALA A 69 2.77 -20.14 5.40
C ALA A 69 3.48 -21.26 4.63
N GLY A 70 4.55 -20.92 3.91
CA GLY A 70 5.38 -21.90 3.21
C GLY A 70 6.07 -22.88 4.16
N ALA A 71 6.65 -22.39 5.26
CA ALA A 71 7.28 -23.24 6.27
C ALA A 71 6.27 -24.22 6.90
N ALA A 72 5.09 -23.73 7.28
CA ALA A 72 4.03 -24.58 7.83
C ALA A 72 3.56 -25.65 6.83
N ALA A 73 3.33 -25.26 5.58
CA ALA A 73 2.96 -26.20 4.52
C ALA A 73 4.06 -27.23 4.24
N GLY A 74 5.33 -26.79 4.20
CA GLY A 74 6.47 -27.68 3.98
C GLY A 74 6.64 -28.71 5.09
N ALA A 75 6.45 -28.30 6.34
CA ALA A 75 6.49 -29.22 7.49
C ALA A 75 5.34 -30.25 7.45
N ALA A 76 4.14 -29.81 7.06
CA ALA A 76 2.98 -30.71 6.90
C ALA A 76 3.18 -31.73 5.78
N VAL A 77 3.70 -31.29 4.62
CA VAL A 77 4.02 -32.18 3.49
C VAL A 77 5.12 -33.17 3.87
N ALA A 78 6.15 -32.73 4.60
CA ALA A 78 7.21 -33.62 5.09
C ALA A 78 6.65 -34.71 6.01
N GLY A 79 5.73 -34.37 6.90
CA GLY A 79 5.04 -35.32 7.76
C GLY A 79 4.22 -36.33 6.96
N ALA A 80 3.42 -35.83 5.99
CA ALA A 80 2.60 -36.70 5.16
C ALA A 80 3.43 -37.66 4.32
N ARG A 81 4.56 -37.20 3.76
CA ARG A 81 5.48 -38.07 3.01
C ARG A 81 6.17 -39.08 3.91
N GLY A 82 6.53 -38.72 5.15
CA GLY A 82 7.06 -39.65 6.13
C GLY A 82 6.09 -40.81 6.39
N ASN A 83 4.80 -40.52 6.53
CA ASN A 83 3.77 -41.55 6.73
C ASN A 83 3.56 -42.45 5.50
N GLN A 84 3.82 -41.96 4.27
CA GLN A 84 3.74 -42.78 3.04
C GLN A 84 4.92 -43.75 2.91
N HIS A 85 6.06 -43.48 3.55
CA HIS A 85 7.25 -44.29 3.53
C HIS A 85 7.67 -44.73 4.95
N GLU A 86 6.70 -45.24 5.68
CA GLU A 86 6.79 -45.57 7.09
C GLU A 86 7.99 -46.49 7.40
N GLU A 87 8.21 -47.51 6.57
CA GLU A 87 9.35 -48.46 6.78
C GLU A 87 10.73 -47.80 6.73
N VAL A 88 10.91 -46.80 5.89
CA VAL A 88 12.18 -46.04 5.78
C VAL A 88 12.27 -44.99 6.87
N TYR A 89 11.12 -44.31 7.10
CA TYR A 89 11.05 -43.22 8.07
C TYR A 89 11.25 -43.71 9.50
N ASP A 90 10.72 -44.89 9.85
CA ASP A 90 10.85 -45.47 11.19
C ASP A 90 12.30 -45.95 11.51
N ARG A 91 13.08 -46.28 10.49
CA ARG A 91 14.48 -46.62 10.64
C ARG A 91 15.40 -45.41 10.80
N MET A 92 14.92 -44.21 10.55
CA MET A 92 15.67 -42.98 10.76
C MET A 92 15.70 -42.59 12.23
N SER A 93 16.85 -42.06 12.68
CA SER A 93 16.93 -41.45 14.00
C SER A 93 16.04 -40.22 14.12
N ASP A 94 15.60 -39.89 15.32
CA ASP A 94 14.72 -38.73 15.55
C ASP A 94 15.37 -37.42 15.08
N ASP A 95 16.70 -37.31 15.24
CA ASP A 95 17.43 -36.14 14.72
C ASP A 95 17.39 -36.04 13.19
N ALA A 96 17.52 -37.18 12.49
CA ALA A 96 17.41 -37.18 11.03
C ALA A 96 16.02 -36.86 10.54
N LYS A 97 14.96 -37.34 11.23
CA LYS A 97 13.56 -36.96 10.96
C LYS A 97 13.37 -35.46 11.15
N GLN A 98 13.93 -34.90 12.21
CA GLN A 98 13.82 -33.47 12.50
C GLN A 98 14.55 -32.61 11.46
N GLN A 99 15.77 -32.99 11.08
CA GLN A 99 16.52 -32.32 10.03
C GLN A 99 15.78 -32.34 8.68
N TYR A 100 15.21 -33.48 8.32
CA TYR A 100 14.40 -33.58 7.09
C TYR A 100 13.22 -32.64 7.10
N ARG A 101 12.44 -32.58 8.20
CA ARG A 101 11.33 -31.64 8.35
C ARG A 101 11.79 -30.18 8.28
N GLN A 102 12.89 -29.85 8.94
CA GLN A 102 13.44 -28.49 8.92
C GLN A 102 13.89 -28.06 7.52
N ASN A 103 14.54 -28.95 6.77
CA ASN A 103 14.98 -28.65 5.41
C ASN A 103 13.79 -28.44 4.49
N GLN A 104 12.78 -29.32 4.53
CA GLN A 104 11.54 -29.14 3.78
C GLN A 104 10.82 -27.83 4.15
N ALA A 105 10.80 -27.47 5.43
CA ALA A 105 10.21 -26.22 5.89
C ALA A 105 10.98 -25.00 5.37
N LYS A 106 12.33 -25.05 5.34
CA LYS A 106 13.18 -23.98 4.81
C LYS A 106 12.96 -23.77 3.30
N ASP A 107 12.95 -24.85 2.54
CA ASP A 107 12.76 -24.80 1.09
C ASP A 107 11.36 -24.25 0.74
N ALA A 108 10.34 -24.74 1.44
CA ALA A 108 8.98 -24.26 1.28
C ALA A 108 8.80 -22.82 1.77
N ALA A 109 9.51 -22.39 2.82
CA ALA A 109 9.52 -21.00 3.26
C ALA A 109 10.15 -20.08 2.20
N ALA A 110 11.24 -20.49 1.57
CA ALA A 110 11.87 -19.74 0.49
C ALA A 110 10.91 -19.57 -0.70
N ALA A 111 10.24 -20.64 -1.13
CA ALA A 111 9.20 -20.56 -2.16
C ALA A 111 8.03 -19.65 -1.74
N GLY A 112 7.57 -19.77 -0.49
CA GLY A 112 6.54 -18.93 0.10
C GLY A 112 6.88 -17.44 0.11
N MET A 113 8.16 -17.09 0.38
CA MET A 113 8.63 -15.69 0.30
C MET A 113 8.50 -15.12 -1.13
N VAL A 114 8.83 -15.90 -2.14
CA VAL A 114 8.72 -15.46 -3.54
C VAL A 114 7.26 -15.22 -3.91
N VAL A 115 6.38 -16.17 -3.59
CA VAL A 115 4.94 -16.07 -3.85
C VAL A 115 4.32 -14.91 -3.07
N GLY A 116 4.62 -14.80 -1.77
CA GLY A 116 4.13 -13.70 -0.94
C GLY A 116 4.61 -12.33 -1.42
N GLY A 117 5.86 -12.23 -1.89
CA GLY A 117 6.40 -11.00 -2.46
C GLY A 117 5.77 -10.64 -3.81
N SER A 118 5.39 -11.62 -4.65
CA SER A 118 4.72 -11.36 -5.91
C SER A 118 3.27 -10.90 -5.71
N ARG A 119 2.54 -11.54 -4.79
CA ARG A 119 1.19 -11.10 -4.39
C ARG A 119 1.20 -9.67 -3.86
N GLN A 120 2.10 -9.36 -2.94
CA GLN A 120 2.23 -7.99 -2.41
C GLN A 120 2.47 -6.95 -3.51
N ARG A 121 3.23 -7.29 -4.56
CA ARG A 121 3.42 -6.39 -5.71
C ARG A 121 2.16 -6.21 -6.54
N GLN A 122 1.36 -7.26 -6.71
CA GLN A 122 0.07 -7.20 -7.41
C GLN A 122 -0.92 -6.34 -6.61
N ASP A 123 -1.03 -6.57 -5.30
CA ASP A 123 -1.89 -5.78 -4.41
C ASP A 123 -1.56 -4.28 -4.51
N ARG A 124 -0.26 -3.93 -4.44
CA ARG A 124 0.15 -2.52 -4.60
C ARG A 124 -0.16 -1.93 -5.97
N ARG A 125 -0.20 -2.72 -7.03
CA ARG A 125 -0.60 -2.25 -8.37
C ARG A 125 -2.10 -1.99 -8.42
N GLN A 126 -2.90 -2.87 -7.82
CA GLN A 126 -4.35 -2.70 -7.70
C GLN A 126 -4.67 -1.47 -6.85
N ASP A 127 -4.06 -1.33 -5.67
CA ASP A 127 -4.23 -0.17 -4.80
C ASP A 127 -3.93 1.15 -5.54
N ARG A 128 -2.86 1.19 -6.36
CA ARG A 128 -2.54 2.37 -7.18
C ARG A 128 -3.58 2.63 -8.28
N ALA A 129 -4.09 1.59 -8.92
CA ALA A 129 -5.12 1.72 -9.95
C ALA A 129 -6.43 2.25 -9.34
N GLU A 130 -6.83 1.71 -8.19
CA GLU A 130 -8.01 2.16 -7.44
C GLU A 130 -7.86 3.62 -6.97
N ALA A 131 -6.69 3.98 -6.40
CA ALA A 131 -6.40 5.35 -6.00
C ALA A 131 -6.44 6.31 -7.21
N SER A 132 -5.94 5.89 -8.37
CA SER A 132 -6.02 6.68 -9.61
C SER A 132 -7.47 6.90 -10.07
N GLN A 133 -8.31 5.87 -9.99
CA GLN A 133 -9.74 5.98 -10.32
C GLN A 133 -10.48 6.88 -9.33
N GLN A 134 -10.22 6.73 -8.04
CA GLN A 134 -10.81 7.60 -7.01
C GLN A 134 -10.42 9.06 -7.20
N ASN A 135 -9.14 9.32 -7.49
CA ASN A 135 -8.67 10.68 -7.75
C ASN A 135 -9.31 11.30 -9.00
N SER A 136 -9.48 10.52 -10.07
CA SER A 136 -10.15 11.01 -11.28
C SER A 136 -11.65 11.25 -11.05
N ALA A 137 -12.32 10.39 -10.27
CA ALA A 137 -13.71 10.61 -9.87
C ALA A 137 -13.88 11.84 -8.98
N ALA A 138 -12.98 12.05 -8.02
CA ALA A 138 -12.98 13.24 -7.17
C ALA A 138 -12.73 14.51 -8.00
N ALA A 139 -11.78 14.48 -8.93
CA ALA A 139 -11.50 15.61 -9.81
C ALA A 139 -12.71 15.95 -10.71
N SER A 140 -13.40 14.95 -11.26
CA SER A 140 -14.61 15.16 -12.06
C SER A 140 -15.77 15.72 -11.22
N THR A 141 -15.96 15.23 -10.00
CA THR A 141 -16.96 15.73 -9.06
C THR A 141 -16.68 17.19 -8.69
N TYR A 142 -15.43 17.51 -8.39
CA TYR A 142 -14.99 18.88 -8.09
C TYR A 142 -15.25 19.82 -9.28
N SER A 143 -14.79 19.44 -10.48
CA SER A 143 -14.96 20.27 -11.67
C SER A 143 -16.44 20.51 -12.01
N THR A 144 -17.28 19.48 -11.90
CA THR A 144 -18.74 19.59 -12.12
C THR A 144 -19.38 20.53 -11.09
N CYS A 145 -19.04 20.39 -9.81
CA CYS A 145 -19.54 21.27 -8.75
C CYS A 145 -19.18 22.74 -9.02
N MET A 146 -17.92 23.02 -9.38
CA MET A 146 -17.45 24.36 -9.69
C MET A 146 -18.12 24.96 -10.93
N GLN A 147 -18.31 24.16 -12.00
CA GLN A 147 -19.01 24.59 -13.21
C GLN A 147 -20.46 24.97 -12.91
N GLN A 148 -21.17 24.19 -12.11
CA GLN A 148 -22.56 24.52 -11.70
C GLN A 148 -22.65 25.84 -10.96
N ARG A 149 -21.60 26.23 -10.22
CA ARG A 149 -21.51 27.51 -9.51
C ARG A 149 -21.00 28.65 -10.39
N GLY A 150 -20.68 28.40 -11.66
CA GLY A 150 -20.27 29.41 -12.63
C GLY A 150 -18.75 29.69 -12.61
N TYR A 151 -17.96 28.69 -12.37
CA TYR A 151 -16.49 28.76 -12.48
C TYR A 151 -16.01 27.90 -13.64
N GLN A 152 -14.94 28.32 -14.27
CA GLN A 152 -14.18 27.52 -15.21
C GLN A 152 -12.98 26.93 -14.47
N VAL A 153 -12.82 25.61 -14.55
CA VAL A 153 -11.69 24.88 -13.97
C VAL A 153 -10.82 24.40 -15.12
N ALA A 154 -9.59 24.90 -15.18
CA ALA A 154 -8.57 24.44 -16.11
C ALA A 154 -7.58 23.48 -15.39
N PRO A 155 -7.13 22.39 -16.05
CA PRO A 155 -6.17 21.44 -15.50
C PRO A 155 -4.79 22.08 -15.31
#